data_e88913f0a6e525d49d33e8dd5685e20f
#
_entry.id   e88913f0a6e525d49d33e8dd5685e20f
#
_cell.length_a   1.000
_cell.length_b   1.000
_cell.length_c   1.000
_cell.angle_alpha   90.00
_cell.angle_beta   90.00
_cell.angle_gamma   90.00
#
_symmetry.space_group_name_H-M   'P 1'
#
loop_
_entity.id
_entity.type
_entity.pdbx_description
1 polymer ?
#
loop_
_entity_poly.entity_id
_entity_poly.type
_entity_poly.pdbx_seq_one_letter_code
_entity_poly.pdbx_strand_id
1 'polypeptide(L)'
;IAQLGNMLTGGGIMVQRLGDLLQGRRTDVSRLKKSTTIPTLTTAVPGDLSFVLPHRHLTSIIEAMRAFDHLAPGLYSKNTLLYGVEVKFYSSKITVDDKFETAVNNFFAIGDGAGITRGLMQASVTGVVVAREIANRL
;
A
#
# COMPACT_ATOMS: atom_id res chain seq x y z
N ILE A 1 8.15 4.49 11.19
CA ILE A 1 7.58 5.00 9.91
C ILE A 1 6.22 5.65 10.18
N ALA A 2 5.19 4.92 10.67
CA ALA A 2 3.84 5.47 10.87
C ALA A 2 3.82 6.68 11.79
N GLN A 3 4.45 6.59 12.96
CA GLN A 3 4.53 7.70 13.92
C GLN A 3 5.19 8.94 13.30
N LEU A 4 6.30 8.75 12.59
CA LEU A 4 7.02 9.83 11.93
C LEU A 4 6.18 10.47 10.82
N GLY A 5 5.49 9.65 10.01
CA GLY A 5 4.53 10.14 9.04
C GLY A 5 3.45 11.01 9.67
N ASN A 6 2.83 10.53 10.74
CA ASN A 6 1.80 11.28 11.47
C ASN A 6 2.32 12.59 12.07
N MET A 7 3.54 12.59 12.62
CA MET A 7 4.15 13.82 13.15
C MET A 7 4.36 14.87 12.07
N LEU A 8 4.81 14.46 10.87
CA LEU A 8 5.11 15.39 9.78
C LEU A 8 3.86 15.89 9.05
N THR A 9 2.74 15.18 9.15
CA THR A 9 1.51 15.49 8.42
C THR A 9 0.34 15.90 9.30
N GLY A 10 0.51 15.87 10.62
CA GLY A 10 -0.59 16.09 11.56
C GLY A 10 -1.67 14.99 11.51
N GLY A 11 -1.28 13.75 11.16
CA GLY A 11 -2.19 12.61 11.04
C GLY A 11 -2.76 12.39 9.63
N GLY A 12 -2.40 13.25 8.66
CA GLY A 12 -2.80 13.10 7.26
C GLY A 12 -1.88 12.19 6.44
N ILE A 13 -2.21 12.04 5.17
CA ILE A 13 -1.36 11.34 4.19
C ILE A 13 -0.42 12.35 3.54
N MET A 14 0.86 12.03 3.48
CA MET A 14 1.84 12.86 2.76
C MET A 14 1.70 12.66 1.25
N VAL A 15 1.86 13.74 0.49
CA VAL A 15 1.97 13.70 -0.97
C VAL A 15 3.27 14.34 -1.43
N GLN A 16 3.97 13.67 -2.34
CA GLN A 16 5.19 14.19 -2.98
C GLN A 16 5.17 13.93 -4.48
N ARG A 17 5.60 14.90 -5.27
CA ARG A 17 5.82 14.71 -6.71
C ARG A 17 7.09 13.88 -6.92
N LEU A 18 7.02 12.93 -7.83
CA LEU A 18 8.20 12.11 -8.19
C LEU A 18 9.38 12.99 -8.62
N GLY A 19 9.14 14.03 -9.40
CA GLY A 19 10.20 14.95 -9.83
C GLY A 19 10.88 15.70 -8.69
N ASP A 20 10.18 16.00 -7.60
CA ASP A 20 10.78 16.63 -6.41
C ASP A 20 11.56 15.59 -5.59
N LEU A 21 11.03 14.38 -5.44
CA LEU A 21 11.72 13.26 -4.77
C LEU A 21 13.05 12.93 -5.47
N LEU A 22 13.05 12.83 -6.80
CA LEU A 22 14.27 12.56 -7.59
C LEU A 22 15.32 13.66 -7.49
N GLN A 23 14.91 14.88 -7.15
CA GLN A 23 15.80 16.03 -6.92
C GLN A 23 16.19 16.21 -5.44
N GLY A 24 15.81 15.25 -4.58
CA GLY A 24 16.12 15.31 -3.15
C GLY A 24 15.50 16.50 -2.43
N ARG A 25 14.28 16.90 -2.81
CA ARG A 25 13.59 18.04 -2.20
C ARG A 25 12.12 17.76 -1.91
N ARG A 26 11.60 18.43 -0.89
CA ARG A 26 10.18 18.31 -0.55
C ARG A 26 9.30 18.95 -1.64
N THR A 27 8.11 18.39 -1.82
CA THR A 27 7.01 19.09 -2.50
C THR A 27 6.36 20.05 -1.52
N ASP A 28 6.14 21.28 -1.95
CA ASP A 28 5.35 22.28 -1.25
C ASP A 28 4.05 22.59 -1.99
N VAL A 29 3.16 23.37 -1.37
CA VAL A 29 1.86 23.73 -1.95
C VAL A 29 2.01 24.44 -3.30
N SER A 30 3.04 25.30 -3.46
CA SER A 30 3.25 26.07 -4.69
C SER A 30 3.65 25.16 -5.85
N ARG A 31 4.51 24.18 -5.58
CA ARG A 31 4.96 23.19 -6.55
C ARG A 31 3.83 22.22 -6.94
N LEU A 32 3.01 21.82 -5.94
CA LEU A 32 1.88 20.97 -6.20
C LEU A 32 0.86 21.66 -7.10
N LYS A 33 0.58 22.95 -6.87
CA LYS A 33 -0.31 23.76 -7.72
C LYS A 33 0.21 23.96 -9.15
N LYS A 34 1.52 23.94 -9.35
CA LYS A 34 2.15 24.03 -10.68
C LYS A 34 2.25 22.68 -11.39
N SER A 35 1.87 21.59 -10.74
CA SER A 35 1.85 20.27 -11.35
C SER A 35 0.70 20.14 -12.36
N THR A 36 0.92 19.43 -13.43
CA THR A 36 -0.15 19.05 -14.37
C THR A 36 -1.08 17.98 -13.79
N THR A 37 -0.62 17.26 -12.77
CA THR A 37 -1.41 16.25 -12.08
C THR A 37 -2.08 16.86 -10.85
N ILE A 38 -3.40 16.80 -10.81
CA ILE A 38 -4.22 17.29 -9.70
C ILE A 38 -4.34 16.18 -8.65
N PRO A 39 -4.04 16.45 -7.35
CA PRO A 39 -4.24 15.48 -6.30
C PRO A 39 -5.70 15.05 -6.18
N THR A 40 -5.97 13.76 -6.23
CA THR A 40 -7.32 13.20 -5.98
C THR A 40 -7.66 13.20 -4.50
N LEU A 41 -6.65 13.06 -3.63
CA LEU A 41 -6.80 13.20 -2.18
C LEU A 41 -6.53 14.66 -1.79
N THR A 42 -7.57 15.47 -1.70
CA THR A 42 -7.47 16.92 -1.44
C THR A 42 -6.95 17.25 -0.04
N THR A 43 -7.06 16.31 0.90
CA THR A 43 -6.57 16.44 2.29
C THR A 43 -5.11 16.03 2.45
N ALA A 44 -4.46 15.55 1.37
CA ALA A 44 -3.06 15.15 1.44
C ALA A 44 -2.14 16.35 1.70
N VAL A 45 -1.15 16.14 2.55
CA VAL A 45 -0.19 17.16 3.00
C VAL A 45 1.07 17.10 2.14
N PRO A 46 1.42 18.16 1.40
CA PRO A 46 2.67 18.19 0.65
C PRO A 46 3.89 18.05 1.54
N GLY A 47 4.79 17.13 1.19
CA GLY A 47 5.91 16.81 2.05
C GLY A 47 7.10 16.17 1.33
N ASP A 48 7.90 15.46 2.10
CA ASP A 48 9.06 14.70 1.62
C ASP A 48 9.07 13.30 2.22
N LEU A 49 8.83 12.31 1.38
CA LEU A 49 8.79 10.91 1.76
C LEU A 49 10.16 10.38 2.23
N SER A 50 11.26 11.06 1.86
CA SER A 50 12.60 10.66 2.30
C SER A 50 12.82 10.85 3.81
N PHE A 51 12.03 11.69 4.47
CA PHE A 51 12.05 11.83 5.93
C PHE A 51 11.32 10.70 6.65
N VAL A 52 10.50 9.93 5.95
CA VAL A 52 9.63 8.92 6.55
C VAL A 52 10.05 7.52 6.17
N LEU A 53 10.38 7.31 4.90
CA LEU A 53 10.75 5.99 4.38
C LEU A 53 12.26 5.78 4.40
N PRO A 54 12.75 4.61 4.84
CA PRO A 54 14.16 4.25 4.71
C PRO A 54 14.61 4.33 3.25
N HIS A 55 15.85 4.79 3.05
CA HIS A 55 16.44 4.98 1.73
C HIS A 55 16.28 3.75 0.82
N ARG A 56 16.49 2.55 1.35
CA ARG A 56 16.33 1.29 0.61
C ARG A 56 14.93 1.11 0.03
N HIS A 57 13.89 1.47 0.79
CA HIS A 57 12.51 1.37 0.30
C HIS A 57 12.21 2.40 -0.79
N LEU A 58 12.70 3.63 -0.62
CA LEU A 58 12.55 4.66 -1.65
C LEU A 58 13.25 4.26 -2.94
N THR A 59 14.47 3.76 -2.86
CA THR A 59 15.23 3.28 -4.02
C THR A 59 14.46 2.17 -4.75
N SER A 60 13.96 1.16 -4.01
CA SER A 60 13.16 0.08 -4.61
C SER A 60 11.88 0.58 -5.28
N ILE A 61 11.19 1.55 -4.67
CA ILE A 61 9.99 2.17 -5.26
C ILE A 61 10.34 2.89 -6.56
N ILE A 62 11.40 3.70 -6.56
CA ILE A 62 11.83 4.46 -7.75
C ILE A 62 12.25 3.51 -8.89
N GLU A 63 13.00 2.45 -8.57
CA GLU A 63 13.41 1.43 -9.55
C GLU A 63 12.20 0.67 -10.11
N ALA A 64 11.26 0.27 -9.26
CA ALA A 64 10.03 -0.38 -9.68
C ALA A 64 9.21 0.53 -10.60
N MET A 65 9.03 1.81 -10.26
CA MET A 65 8.31 2.76 -11.09
C MET A 65 8.96 2.94 -12.46
N ARG A 66 10.30 2.97 -12.51
CA ARG A 66 11.05 3.05 -13.78
C ARG A 66 10.84 1.79 -14.62
N ALA A 67 10.84 0.61 -14.01
CA ALA A 67 10.58 -0.64 -14.71
C ALA A 67 9.13 -0.72 -15.23
N PHE A 68 8.16 -0.33 -14.41
CA PHE A 68 6.76 -0.33 -14.79
C PHE A 68 6.39 0.74 -15.84
N ASP A 69 7.18 1.78 -15.98
CA ASP A 69 6.95 2.79 -17.04
C ASP A 69 7.02 2.21 -18.44
N HIS A 70 7.74 1.10 -18.64
CA HIS A 70 7.75 0.34 -19.89
C HIS A 70 6.40 -0.34 -20.19
N LEU A 71 5.65 -0.72 -19.16
CA LEU A 71 4.35 -1.36 -19.29
C LEU A 71 3.21 -0.35 -19.29
N ALA A 72 3.37 0.73 -18.54
CA ALA A 72 2.40 1.82 -18.38
C ALA A 72 3.12 3.16 -18.57
N PRO A 73 3.32 3.61 -19.82
CA PRO A 73 4.03 4.85 -20.11
C PRO A 73 3.42 6.06 -19.41
N GLY A 74 4.27 6.84 -18.75
CA GLY A 74 3.87 7.99 -17.93
C GLY A 74 3.84 7.74 -16.44
N LEU A 75 3.99 6.50 -15.98
CA LEU A 75 4.09 6.17 -14.55
C LEU A 75 5.32 6.82 -13.91
N TYR A 76 6.44 6.87 -14.61
CA TYR A 76 7.68 7.51 -14.16
C TYR A 76 7.76 9.01 -14.55
N SER A 77 6.62 9.67 -14.65
CA SER A 77 6.58 11.12 -14.94
C SER A 77 7.01 11.95 -13.73
N LYS A 78 7.67 13.07 -13.97
CA LYS A 78 7.99 14.07 -12.93
C LYS A 78 6.75 14.59 -12.18
N ASN A 79 5.57 14.50 -12.81
CA ASN A 79 4.30 14.94 -12.25
C ASN A 79 3.54 13.83 -11.54
N THR A 80 4.01 12.57 -11.57
CA THR A 80 3.41 11.48 -10.81
C THR A 80 3.44 11.80 -9.33
N LEU A 81 2.30 11.62 -8.67
CA LEU A 81 2.14 11.89 -7.24
C LEU A 81 2.29 10.60 -6.45
N LEU A 82 3.18 10.64 -5.48
CA LEU A 82 3.40 9.57 -4.51
C LEU A 82 2.68 9.92 -3.22
N TYR A 83 1.84 9.02 -2.75
CA TYR A 83 1.14 9.17 -1.48
C TYR A 83 1.71 8.18 -0.47
N GLY A 84 1.94 8.63 0.74
CA GLY A 84 2.48 7.81 1.83
C GLY A 84 2.30 8.49 3.19
N VAL A 85 2.30 7.75 4.25
CA VAL A 85 2.56 6.31 4.37
C VAL A 85 1.24 5.62 4.70
N GLU A 86 0.89 4.55 3.97
CA GLU A 86 -0.17 3.66 4.39
C GLU A 86 0.47 2.49 5.15
N VAL A 87 0.06 2.28 6.39
CA VAL A 87 0.56 1.19 7.23
C VAL A 87 -0.61 0.30 7.62
N LYS A 88 -0.50 -0.98 7.27
CA LYS A 88 -1.46 -2.01 7.68
C LYS A 88 -0.80 -2.88 8.74
N PHE A 89 -1.38 -2.91 9.94
CA PHE A 89 -0.95 -3.80 11.01
C PHE A 89 -1.83 -5.04 11.02
N TYR A 90 -1.20 -6.19 10.95
CA TYR A 90 -1.84 -7.48 11.14
C TYR A 90 -1.47 -7.95 12.55
N SER A 91 -2.39 -7.76 13.50
CA SER A 91 -2.12 -7.98 14.92
C SER A 91 -2.26 -9.44 15.34
N SER A 92 -3.05 -10.25 14.61
CA SER A 92 -3.23 -11.66 14.92
C SER A 92 -3.35 -12.48 13.64
N LYS A 93 -2.76 -13.70 13.69
CA LYS A 93 -2.94 -14.72 12.66
C LYS A 93 -3.65 -15.90 13.28
N ILE A 94 -4.81 -16.24 12.74
CA ILE A 94 -5.56 -17.42 13.20
C ILE A 94 -4.87 -18.67 12.66
N THR A 95 -4.65 -19.66 13.55
CA THR A 95 -4.09 -20.95 13.15
C THR A 95 -5.16 -21.76 12.43
N VAL A 96 -4.85 -22.20 11.22
CA VAL A 96 -5.72 -23.03 10.38
C VAL A 96 -4.89 -24.11 9.71
N ASP A 97 -5.55 -25.17 9.25
CA ASP A 97 -4.97 -26.21 8.43
C ASP A 97 -4.87 -25.80 6.93
N ASP A 98 -4.48 -26.74 6.07
CA ASP A 98 -4.34 -26.52 4.62
C ASP A 98 -5.68 -26.23 3.91
N LYS A 99 -6.81 -26.47 4.57
CA LYS A 99 -8.16 -26.21 4.09
C LYS A 99 -8.77 -24.95 4.73
N PHE A 100 -7.98 -24.20 5.48
CA PHE A 100 -8.39 -23.01 6.24
C PHE A 100 -9.37 -23.31 7.38
N GLU A 101 -9.44 -24.55 7.86
CA GLU A 101 -10.24 -24.92 9.02
C GLU A 101 -9.45 -24.67 10.30
N THR A 102 -10.12 -24.16 11.32
CA THR A 102 -9.52 -23.92 12.65
C THR A 102 -9.52 -25.20 13.48
N ALA A 103 -9.02 -25.14 14.70
CA ALA A 103 -9.14 -26.26 15.65
C ALA A 103 -10.61 -26.61 16.02
N VAL A 104 -11.56 -25.77 15.63
CA VAL A 104 -13.00 -26.00 15.82
C VAL A 104 -13.57 -26.54 14.50
N ASN A 105 -14.17 -27.73 14.55
CA ASN A 105 -14.74 -28.39 13.38
C ASN A 105 -15.77 -27.49 12.68
N ASN A 106 -15.70 -27.46 11.34
CA ASN A 106 -16.54 -26.66 10.46
C ASN A 106 -16.44 -25.14 10.70
N PHE A 107 -15.39 -24.69 11.37
CA PHE A 107 -15.13 -23.27 11.56
C PHE A 107 -13.90 -22.87 10.76
N PHE A 108 -14.12 -22.11 9.69
CA PHE A 108 -13.09 -21.68 8.73
C PHE A 108 -12.72 -20.22 8.95
N ALA A 109 -11.44 -19.90 8.84
CA ALA A 109 -10.94 -18.54 8.91
C ALA A 109 -10.17 -18.21 7.62
N ILE A 110 -10.58 -17.14 6.92
CA ILE A 110 -10.06 -16.78 5.61
C ILE A 110 -9.78 -15.29 5.49
N GLY A 111 -8.99 -14.95 4.46
CA GLY A 111 -8.76 -13.59 4.06
C GLY A 111 -7.88 -12.76 5.00
N ASP A 112 -7.89 -11.45 4.79
CA ASP A 112 -7.05 -10.49 5.52
C ASP A 112 -7.45 -10.39 7.00
N GLY A 113 -8.73 -10.54 7.31
CA GLY A 113 -9.23 -10.49 8.69
C GLY A 113 -8.70 -11.63 9.57
N ALA A 114 -8.40 -12.78 8.97
CA ALA A 114 -7.77 -13.91 9.65
C ALA A 114 -6.24 -13.81 9.74
N GLY A 115 -5.63 -12.76 9.19
CA GLY A 115 -4.19 -12.57 9.14
C GLY A 115 -3.45 -13.51 8.19
N ILE A 116 -4.17 -14.18 7.27
CA ILE A 116 -3.63 -15.22 6.38
C ILE A 116 -3.18 -14.61 5.06
N THR A 117 -3.92 -13.63 4.54
CA THR A 117 -3.65 -12.98 3.24
C THR A 117 -3.38 -11.49 3.42
N ARG A 118 -2.85 -10.85 2.36
CA ARG A 118 -2.53 -9.40 2.35
C ARG A 118 -2.92 -8.72 1.05
N GLY A 119 -3.87 -9.28 0.33
CA GLY A 119 -4.32 -8.71 -0.93
C GLY A 119 -5.63 -9.29 -1.40
N LEU A 120 -6.40 -8.50 -2.14
CA LEU A 120 -7.76 -8.82 -2.60
C LEU A 120 -7.84 -10.17 -3.33
N MET A 121 -6.91 -10.42 -4.26
CA MET A 121 -6.89 -11.69 -5.01
C MET A 121 -6.63 -12.89 -4.10
N GLN A 122 -5.66 -12.78 -3.20
CA GLN A 122 -5.36 -13.85 -2.25
C GLN A 122 -6.54 -14.11 -1.32
N ALA A 123 -7.17 -13.06 -0.78
CA ALA A 123 -8.36 -13.18 0.05
C ALA A 123 -9.51 -13.86 -0.69
N SER A 124 -9.75 -13.49 -1.95
CA SER A 124 -10.79 -14.12 -2.79
C SER A 124 -10.49 -15.59 -3.05
N VAL A 125 -9.23 -15.95 -3.32
CA VAL A 125 -8.84 -17.36 -3.52
C VAL A 125 -9.11 -18.20 -2.29
N THR A 126 -8.81 -17.72 -1.08
CA THR A 126 -9.12 -18.48 0.15
C THR A 126 -10.62 -18.75 0.30
N GLY A 127 -11.47 -17.79 -0.09
CA GLY A 127 -12.92 -17.99 -0.12
C GLY A 127 -13.35 -19.11 -1.07
N VAL A 128 -12.78 -19.15 -2.27
CA VAL A 128 -13.07 -20.21 -3.26
C VAL A 128 -12.63 -21.59 -2.75
N VAL A 129 -11.44 -21.67 -2.14
CA VAL A 129 -10.92 -22.92 -1.59
C VAL A 129 -11.86 -23.48 -0.51
N VAL A 130 -12.24 -22.64 0.44
CA VAL A 130 -13.15 -23.04 1.53
C VAL A 130 -14.54 -23.41 0.99
N ALA A 131 -15.08 -22.67 0.04
CA ALA A 131 -16.37 -23.00 -0.57
C ALA A 131 -16.36 -24.38 -1.24
N ARG A 132 -15.27 -24.74 -1.95
CA ARG A 132 -15.09 -26.07 -2.53
C ARG A 132 -14.97 -27.16 -1.46
N GLU A 133 -14.23 -26.89 -0.39
CA GLU A 133 -14.11 -27.85 0.71
C GLU A 133 -15.45 -28.11 1.38
N ILE A 134 -16.24 -27.08 1.65
CA ILE A 134 -17.60 -27.23 2.20
C ILE A 134 -18.48 -28.02 1.25
N ALA A 135 -18.47 -27.73 -0.05
CA ALA A 135 -19.26 -28.42 -1.05
C ALA A 135 -18.90 -29.93 -1.14
N ASN A 136 -17.63 -30.28 -0.91
CA ASN A 136 -17.17 -31.68 -0.92
C ASN A 136 -17.56 -32.44 0.35
N ARG A 137 -17.99 -31.75 1.42
CA ARG A 137 -18.43 -32.38 2.70
C ARG A 137 -19.94 -32.61 2.77
N LEU A 138 -20.70 -31.96 1.86
CA LEU A 138 -22.16 -32.14 1.75
C LEU A 138 -22.54 -33.32 0.87
#